data_8503b08ee6dac7e8839573869dae1a6b
#
_entry.id   8503b08ee6dac7e8839573869dae1a6b
#
_cell.length_a   1.000
_cell.length_b   1.000
_cell.length_c   1.000
_cell.angle_alpha   90.00
_cell.angle_beta   90.00
_cell.angle_gamma   90.00
#
_symmetry.space_group_name_H-M   'P 1'
#
loop_
_entity.id
_entity.type
_entity.pdbx_description
1 polymer ?
#
loop_
_entity_poly.entity_id
_entity_poly.type
_entity_poly.pdbx_seq_one_letter_code
_entity_poly.pdbx_strand_id
1 'polypeptide(L)'
;ESRRLLGVLLCQAERLGVVRDQGQQQLLRRTGMDTDQLKHRINLLIKLGRLLAYLPGTNDVSLFGHSKSTYFINLHHPELLLSQSVAVLLHIEPCRHNNGDIASYFVDGVDKMSERSALGIANLSYQQRQRLSRLLRSKLARYASFYLTHYWNVGIGGAYREDMLDLIKNDLRKIPDPDGDKEQLYVDDTRTRLAYFIYELAYTVATNVRSSLIRAKFPCVELE
;
A
#
# COMPACT_ATOMS: atom_id res chain seq x y z
N GLU A 1 1.65 1.43 28.81
CA GLU A 1 0.75 1.66 27.67
C GLU A 1 1.42 1.33 26.34
N SER A 2 2.61 1.88 26.00
CA SER A 2 3.31 1.55 24.74
C SER A 2 3.65 0.07 24.59
N ARG A 3 4.03 -0.61 25.69
CA ARG A 3 4.24 -2.08 25.71
C ARG A 3 2.95 -2.83 25.43
N ARG A 4 1.81 -2.36 25.96
CA ARG A 4 0.50 -2.94 25.72
C ARG A 4 0.09 -2.83 24.24
N LEU A 5 0.28 -1.65 23.64
CA LEU A 5 0.03 -1.45 22.22
C LEU A 5 0.92 -2.36 21.36
N LEU A 6 2.22 -2.41 21.66
CA LEU A 6 3.15 -3.27 20.93
C LEU A 6 2.78 -4.76 21.08
N GLY A 7 2.40 -5.21 22.27
CA GLY A 7 1.93 -6.57 22.50
C GLY A 7 0.68 -6.92 21.69
N VAL A 8 -0.30 -6.01 21.62
CA VAL A 8 -1.50 -6.20 20.80
C VAL A 8 -1.16 -6.28 19.32
N LEU A 9 -0.21 -5.48 18.84
CA LEU A 9 0.24 -5.53 17.46
C LEU A 9 1.02 -6.82 17.17
N LEU A 10 1.91 -7.24 18.05
CA LEU A 10 2.68 -8.50 17.92
C LEU A 10 1.78 -9.73 17.83
N CYS A 11 0.71 -9.78 18.64
CA CYS A 11 -0.27 -10.89 18.56
C CYS A 11 -1.01 -10.99 17.21
N GLN A 12 -0.93 -9.97 16.38
CA GLN A 12 -1.61 -9.89 15.09
C GLN A 12 -0.64 -9.81 13.92
N ALA A 13 0.66 -9.78 14.21
CA ALA A 13 1.70 -9.67 13.22
C ALA A 13 1.84 -10.96 12.41
N GLU A 14 1.92 -10.79 11.10
CA GLU A 14 2.39 -11.82 10.19
C GLU A 14 3.88 -12.14 10.45
N ARG A 15 4.38 -13.21 9.84
CA ARG A 15 5.77 -13.69 9.98
C ARG A 15 6.84 -12.58 9.82
N LEU A 16 6.59 -11.62 8.94
CA LEU A 16 7.51 -10.50 8.68
C LEU A 16 7.25 -9.24 9.53
N GLY A 17 6.42 -9.33 10.57
CA GLY A 17 6.11 -8.21 11.45
C GLY A 17 5.10 -7.23 10.87
N VAL A 18 4.40 -7.59 9.79
CA VAL A 18 3.37 -6.75 9.20
C VAL A 18 2.04 -7.03 9.88
N VAL A 19 1.37 -5.98 10.32
CA VAL A 19 0.01 -6.04 10.89
C VAL A 19 -0.91 -5.31 9.94
N ARG A 20 -1.72 -6.06 9.20
CA ARG A 20 -2.63 -5.52 8.18
C ARG A 20 -4.04 -5.33 8.72
N ASP A 21 -4.79 -4.48 8.06
CA ASP A 21 -6.22 -4.33 8.22
C ASP A 21 -6.70 -4.06 9.65
N GLN A 22 -5.89 -3.34 10.43
CA GLN A 22 -6.25 -2.98 11.79
C GLN A 22 -7.12 -1.73 11.82
N GLY A 23 -8.37 -1.90 12.27
CA GLY A 23 -9.27 -0.79 12.54
C GLY A 23 -8.82 -0.01 13.79
N GLN A 24 -8.80 1.32 13.69
CA GLN A 24 -8.45 2.18 14.81
C GLN A 24 -9.32 1.90 16.04
N GLN A 25 -10.63 1.80 15.86
CA GLN A 25 -11.56 1.50 16.98
C GLN A 25 -11.28 0.17 17.65
N GLN A 26 -10.83 -0.84 16.88
CA GLN A 26 -10.48 -2.14 17.43
C GLN A 26 -9.24 -2.05 18.33
N LEU A 27 -8.23 -1.27 17.92
CA LEU A 27 -7.05 -1.01 18.74
C LEU A 27 -7.40 -0.22 20.00
N LEU A 28 -8.25 0.82 19.89
CA LEU A 28 -8.71 1.60 21.04
C LEU A 28 -9.38 0.68 22.08
N ARG A 29 -10.29 -0.20 21.64
CA ARG A 29 -10.97 -1.16 22.54
C ARG A 29 -10.01 -2.12 23.20
N ARG A 30 -9.02 -2.68 22.45
CA ARG A 30 -8.07 -3.66 22.98
C ARG A 30 -7.03 -3.05 23.90
N THR A 31 -6.65 -1.82 23.65
CA THR A 31 -5.62 -1.12 24.42
C THR A 31 -6.20 -0.29 25.57
N GLY A 32 -7.47 0.07 25.51
CA GLY A 32 -8.11 0.97 26.45
C GLY A 32 -7.64 2.42 26.33
N MET A 33 -7.05 2.80 25.19
CA MET A 33 -6.56 4.14 24.90
C MET A 33 -7.64 4.96 24.19
N ASP A 34 -7.54 6.27 24.30
CA ASP A 34 -8.23 7.21 23.41
C ASP A 34 -7.44 7.44 22.10
N THR A 35 -8.06 8.19 21.18
CA THR A 35 -7.48 8.43 19.84
C THR A 35 -6.14 9.16 19.89
N ASP A 36 -6.00 10.14 20.77
CA ASP A 36 -4.80 10.99 20.83
C ASP A 36 -3.67 10.24 21.53
N GLN A 37 -3.98 9.49 22.56
CA GLN A 37 -3.04 8.56 23.19
C GLN A 37 -2.53 7.54 22.19
N LEU A 38 -3.40 6.93 21.40
CA LEU A 38 -3.00 5.95 20.38
C LEU A 38 -2.03 6.57 19.37
N LYS A 39 -2.36 7.73 18.81
CA LYS A 39 -1.47 8.47 17.88
C LYS A 39 -0.12 8.79 18.51
N HIS A 40 -0.13 9.32 19.74
CA HIS A 40 1.10 9.63 20.47
C HIS A 40 1.96 8.38 20.68
N ARG A 41 1.34 7.25 21.06
CA ARG A 41 2.06 5.98 21.29
C ARG A 41 2.61 5.37 20.01
N ILE A 42 1.88 5.44 18.89
CA ILE A 42 2.39 5.01 17.58
C ILE A 42 3.65 5.82 17.22
N ASN A 43 3.59 7.15 17.32
CA ASN A 43 4.74 8.02 17.03
C ASN A 43 5.92 7.73 17.95
N LEU A 44 5.67 7.46 19.23
CA LEU A 44 6.71 7.06 20.18
C LEU A 44 7.34 5.72 19.81
N LEU A 45 6.56 4.72 19.40
CA LEU A 45 7.08 3.42 18.97
C LEU A 45 7.92 3.54 17.69
N ILE A 46 7.55 4.42 16.77
CA ILE A 46 8.36 4.73 15.58
C ILE A 46 9.66 5.41 16.00
N LYS A 47 9.60 6.43 16.86
CA LYS A 47 10.78 7.15 17.36
C LYS A 47 11.75 6.23 18.09
N LEU A 48 11.25 5.23 18.82
CA LEU A 48 12.05 4.22 19.50
C LEU A 48 12.52 3.09 18.57
N GLY A 49 12.23 3.12 17.29
CA GLY A 49 12.62 2.09 16.33
C GLY A 49 11.90 0.75 16.50
N ARG A 50 10.86 0.65 17.34
CA ARG A 50 10.07 -0.58 17.54
C ARG A 50 9.05 -0.80 16.43
N LEU A 51 8.57 0.28 15.80
CA LEU A 51 7.84 0.28 14.54
C LEU A 51 8.74 0.89 13.47
N LEU A 52 8.85 0.22 12.32
CA LEU A 52 9.55 0.73 11.14
C LEU A 52 8.71 1.79 10.43
N ALA A 53 7.42 1.54 10.30
CA ALA A 53 6.49 2.43 9.63
C ALA A 53 5.06 2.21 10.11
N TYR A 54 4.23 3.20 9.85
CA TYR A 54 2.79 3.18 10.05
C TYR A 54 2.10 3.80 8.83
N LEU A 55 1.20 3.05 8.23
CA LEU A 55 0.35 3.52 7.15
C LEU A 55 -1.07 3.71 7.70
N PRO A 56 -1.54 4.95 7.82
CA PRO A 56 -2.90 5.20 8.31
C PRO A 56 -3.93 4.67 7.33
N GLY A 57 -5.01 4.13 7.85
CA GLY A 57 -6.18 3.80 7.06
C GLY A 57 -6.79 5.06 6.43
N THR A 58 -7.48 4.89 5.34
CA THR A 58 -8.18 5.97 4.64
C THR A 58 -9.65 5.65 4.50
N ASN A 59 -10.47 6.67 4.59
CA ASN A 59 -11.90 6.62 4.30
C ASN A 59 -12.18 7.17 2.89
N ASP A 60 -11.16 7.16 2.01
CA ASP A 60 -11.33 7.67 0.66
C ASP A 60 -12.15 6.67 -0.15
N VAL A 61 -13.37 7.08 -0.45
CA VAL A 61 -14.41 6.24 -1.01
C VAL A 61 -14.28 6.11 -2.52
N SER A 62 -13.48 6.98 -3.17
CA SER A 62 -13.50 7.11 -4.63
C SER A 62 -12.82 5.97 -5.38
N LEU A 63 -11.65 5.50 -4.93
CA LEU A 63 -10.85 4.51 -5.68
C LEU A 63 -10.71 3.16 -4.98
N PHE A 64 -10.27 3.18 -3.71
CA PHE A 64 -9.94 1.97 -2.97
C PHE A 64 -10.90 1.68 -1.80
N GLY A 65 -11.95 2.50 -1.64
CA GLY A 65 -12.87 2.38 -0.52
C GLY A 65 -12.21 2.64 0.84
N HIS A 66 -12.77 2.02 1.88
CA HIS A 66 -12.18 2.10 3.22
C HIS A 66 -10.96 1.18 3.32
N SER A 67 -9.79 1.74 3.55
CA SER A 67 -8.63 0.96 3.93
C SER A 67 -8.34 1.11 5.42
N LYS A 68 -8.09 0.01 6.10
CA LYS A 68 -7.66 0.01 7.49
C LYS A 68 -6.16 0.29 7.58
N SER A 69 -5.68 0.60 8.78
CA SER A 69 -4.26 0.89 9.02
C SER A 69 -3.39 -0.35 8.91
N THR A 70 -2.13 -0.15 8.47
CA THR A 70 -1.09 -1.18 8.44
C THR A 70 0.09 -0.72 9.27
N TYR A 71 0.64 -1.62 10.08
CA TYR A 71 1.80 -1.37 10.95
C TYR A 71 2.93 -2.30 10.56
N PHE A 72 4.16 -1.81 10.59
CA PHE A 72 5.38 -2.58 10.33
C PHE A 72 6.22 -2.63 11.60
N ILE A 73 6.26 -3.77 12.26
CA ILE A 73 7.00 -3.98 13.50
C ILE A 73 8.45 -4.29 13.16
N ASN A 74 9.38 -3.68 13.88
CA ASN A 74 10.79 -4.01 13.77
C ASN A 74 11.10 -5.27 14.59
N LEU A 75 10.97 -6.45 13.99
CA LEU A 75 11.27 -7.73 14.64
C LEU A 75 12.76 -7.88 15.02
N HIS A 76 13.65 -7.08 14.41
CA HIS A 76 15.08 -7.06 14.73
C HIS A 76 15.44 -6.07 15.85
N HIS A 77 14.45 -5.37 16.41
CA HIS A 77 14.71 -4.48 17.53
C HIS A 77 15.32 -5.28 18.70
N PRO A 78 16.42 -4.78 19.36
CA PRO A 78 17.12 -5.53 20.41
C PRO A 78 16.25 -6.05 21.54
N GLU A 79 15.17 -5.36 21.86
CA GLU A 79 14.22 -5.79 22.89
C GLU A 79 13.24 -6.88 22.40
N LEU A 80 13.12 -7.09 21.10
CA LEU A 80 12.19 -8.07 20.53
C LEU A 80 12.92 -9.35 20.11
N LEU A 81 14.03 -9.22 19.37
CA LEU A 81 14.88 -10.33 18.88
C LEU A 81 14.09 -11.56 18.39
N LEU A 82 12.93 -11.32 17.78
CA LEU A 82 11.96 -12.37 17.44
C LEU A 82 12.26 -13.08 16.12
N SER A 83 13.15 -12.54 15.30
CA SER A 83 13.44 -13.10 13.98
C SER A 83 14.90 -12.90 13.60
N GLN A 84 15.51 -13.94 13.02
CA GLN A 84 16.82 -13.88 12.37
C GLN A 84 16.69 -13.64 10.84
N SER A 85 15.48 -13.65 10.31
CA SER A 85 15.25 -13.41 8.88
C SER A 85 15.35 -11.93 8.54
N VAL A 86 16.04 -11.62 7.44
CA VAL A 86 16.13 -10.26 6.92
C VAL A 86 14.87 -9.97 6.10
N ALA A 87 14.10 -8.98 6.53
CA ALA A 87 12.98 -8.46 5.76
C ALA A 87 13.35 -7.12 5.11
N VAL A 88 13.06 -6.96 3.84
CA VAL A 88 13.21 -5.69 3.13
C VAL A 88 11.85 -4.99 3.10
N LEU A 89 11.78 -3.83 3.76
CA LEU A 89 10.59 -2.98 3.69
C LEU A 89 10.72 -2.04 2.49
N LEU A 90 9.85 -2.24 1.50
CA LEU A 90 9.74 -1.32 0.39
C LEU A 90 8.90 -0.10 0.77
N HIS A 91 9.54 1.05 0.81
CA HIS A 91 8.90 2.35 1.05
C HIS A 91 9.12 3.28 -0.14
N ILE A 92 8.04 3.75 -0.74
CA ILE A 92 8.08 4.70 -1.85
C ILE A 92 7.98 6.11 -1.28
N GLU A 93 9.12 6.80 -1.20
CA GLU A 93 9.16 8.19 -0.75
C GLU A 93 8.61 9.17 -1.81
N PRO A 94 8.01 10.28 -1.38
CA PRO A 94 7.68 11.37 -2.30
C PRO A 94 8.98 11.98 -2.84
N CYS A 95 9.12 12.02 -4.16
CA CYS A 95 10.22 12.76 -4.79
C CYS A 95 10.12 14.24 -4.43
N ARG A 96 11.07 14.75 -3.65
CA ARG A 96 11.11 16.15 -3.22
C ARG A 96 11.48 17.12 -4.35
N HIS A 97 12.05 16.62 -5.46
CA HIS A 97 12.69 17.45 -6.50
C HIS A 97 11.96 17.48 -7.84
N ASN A 98 10.98 16.63 -8.08
CA ASN A 98 10.17 16.69 -9.29
C ASN A 98 8.72 16.96 -8.91
N ASN A 99 8.13 17.97 -9.53
CA ASN A 99 6.69 18.27 -9.47
C ASN A 99 5.80 17.12 -10.01
N GLY A 100 6.40 15.99 -10.39
CA GLY A 100 5.75 14.76 -10.79
C GLY A 100 5.45 13.87 -9.58
N ASP A 101 4.50 14.29 -8.73
CA ASP A 101 3.93 13.39 -7.74
C ASP A 101 3.27 12.20 -8.46
N ILE A 102 3.47 10.99 -7.92
CA ILE A 102 2.82 9.76 -8.43
C ILE A 102 1.31 9.94 -8.60
N ALA A 103 0.68 10.77 -7.75
CA ALA A 103 -0.74 11.11 -7.89
C ALA A 103 -1.00 11.96 -9.13
N SER A 104 -0.14 12.92 -9.45
CA SER A 104 -0.28 13.74 -10.67
C SER A 104 -0.12 12.85 -11.90
N TYR A 105 0.89 11.99 -11.93
CA TYR A 105 1.08 11.02 -13.02
C TYR A 105 -0.11 10.06 -13.16
N PHE A 106 -0.65 9.60 -12.03
CA PHE A 106 -1.83 8.76 -12.01
C PHE A 106 -3.07 9.50 -12.50
N VAL A 107 -3.28 10.73 -12.02
CA VAL A 107 -4.40 11.59 -12.47
C VAL A 107 -4.28 11.88 -13.97
N ASP A 108 -3.09 12.23 -14.45
CA ASP A 108 -2.84 12.49 -15.88
C ASP A 108 -3.04 11.23 -16.73
N GLY A 109 -2.69 10.06 -16.20
CA GLY A 109 -2.94 8.77 -16.86
C GLY A 109 -4.43 8.46 -16.94
N VAL A 110 -5.17 8.64 -15.86
CA VAL A 110 -6.63 8.48 -15.82
C VAL A 110 -7.33 9.49 -16.72
N ASP A 111 -6.82 10.71 -16.81
CA ASP A 111 -7.34 11.74 -17.71
C ASP A 111 -7.26 11.32 -19.19
N LYS A 112 -6.17 10.69 -19.58
CA LYS A 112 -5.98 10.18 -20.94
C LYS A 112 -6.93 9.01 -21.27
N MET A 113 -7.45 8.33 -20.24
CA MET A 113 -8.42 7.25 -20.41
C MET A 113 -9.85 7.74 -20.61
N SER A 114 -10.10 9.07 -20.67
CA SER A 114 -11.42 9.70 -20.84
C SER A 114 -12.46 9.37 -19.75
N GLU A 115 -12.01 8.90 -18.59
CA GLU A 115 -12.87 8.32 -17.54
C GLU A 115 -12.95 9.18 -16.28
N ARG A 116 -12.54 10.44 -16.35
CA ARG A 116 -12.53 11.40 -15.24
C ARG A 116 -13.85 11.46 -14.47
N SER A 117 -14.94 11.46 -15.19
CA SER A 117 -16.27 11.64 -14.58
C SER A 117 -16.69 10.46 -13.72
N ALA A 118 -16.38 9.24 -14.16
CA ALA A 118 -16.78 8.03 -13.46
C ALA A 118 -16.00 7.80 -12.16
N LEU A 119 -14.77 8.28 -12.07
CA LEU A 119 -13.89 8.05 -10.90
C LEU A 119 -13.95 9.19 -9.87
N GLY A 120 -14.66 10.29 -10.13
CA GLY A 120 -14.73 11.44 -9.24
C GLY A 120 -13.39 12.13 -8.95
N ILE A 121 -12.34 11.83 -9.75
CA ILE A 121 -10.97 12.30 -9.52
C ILE A 121 -10.75 13.72 -10.04
N ALA A 122 -11.57 14.17 -10.98
CA ALA A 122 -11.40 15.44 -11.66
C ALA A 122 -11.41 16.65 -10.71
N ASN A 123 -12.21 16.61 -9.66
CA ASN A 123 -12.47 17.72 -8.74
C ASN A 123 -11.85 17.57 -7.36
N LEU A 124 -10.80 16.74 -7.22
CA LEU A 124 -10.15 16.54 -5.94
C LEU A 124 -9.45 17.83 -5.45
N SER A 125 -9.75 18.25 -4.25
CA SER A 125 -9.03 19.31 -3.56
C SER A 125 -7.55 18.93 -3.35
N TYR A 126 -6.68 19.90 -3.09
CA TYR A 126 -5.27 19.65 -2.81
C TYR A 126 -5.05 18.61 -1.69
N GLN A 127 -5.82 18.70 -0.60
CA GLN A 127 -5.73 17.75 0.50
C GLN A 127 -6.16 16.33 0.11
N GLN A 128 -7.19 16.21 -0.73
CA GLN A 128 -7.65 14.92 -1.25
C GLN A 128 -6.62 14.31 -2.19
N ARG A 129 -5.97 15.10 -3.06
CA ARG A 129 -4.86 14.63 -3.91
C ARG A 129 -3.68 14.14 -3.08
N GLN A 130 -3.31 14.82 -2.01
CA GLN A 130 -2.25 14.36 -1.12
C GLN A 130 -2.60 13.04 -0.42
N ARG A 131 -3.86 12.86 0.00
CA ARG A 131 -4.33 11.60 0.59
C ARG A 131 -4.28 10.47 -0.44
N LEU A 132 -4.79 10.72 -1.63
CA LEU A 132 -4.74 9.78 -2.75
C LEU A 132 -3.30 9.39 -3.09
N SER A 133 -2.38 10.35 -3.16
CA SER A 133 -0.97 10.10 -3.40
C SER A 133 -0.34 9.17 -2.36
N ARG A 134 -0.62 9.38 -1.08
CA ARG A 134 -0.13 8.50 -0.01
C ARG A 134 -0.69 7.08 -0.13
N LEU A 135 -1.99 6.98 -0.43
CA LEU A 135 -2.66 5.70 -0.60
C LEU A 135 -2.10 4.94 -1.80
N LEU A 136 -1.98 5.60 -2.94
CA LEU A 136 -1.40 5.00 -4.16
C LEU A 136 0.02 4.51 -3.92
N ARG A 137 0.88 5.30 -3.29
CA ARG A 137 2.25 4.86 -2.96
C ARG A 137 2.27 3.61 -2.09
N SER A 138 1.42 3.58 -1.07
CA SER A 138 1.28 2.42 -0.21
C SER A 138 0.81 1.18 -0.97
N LYS A 139 -0.18 1.35 -1.86
CA LYS A 139 -0.70 0.26 -2.69
C LYS A 139 0.33 -0.22 -3.71
N LEU A 140 1.01 0.72 -4.40
CA LEU A 140 2.08 0.39 -5.35
C LEU A 140 3.24 -0.33 -4.66
N ALA A 141 3.65 0.10 -3.47
CA ALA A 141 4.66 -0.60 -2.68
C ALA A 141 4.24 -2.03 -2.34
N ARG A 142 2.97 -2.23 -1.97
CA ARG A 142 2.41 -3.57 -1.69
C ARG A 142 2.41 -4.45 -2.94
N TYR A 143 1.96 -3.94 -4.08
CA TYR A 143 1.93 -4.71 -5.32
C TYR A 143 3.33 -5.01 -5.86
N ALA A 144 4.24 -4.03 -5.78
CA ALA A 144 5.63 -4.24 -6.14
C ALA A 144 6.32 -5.28 -5.22
N SER A 145 6.04 -5.25 -3.92
CA SER A 145 6.52 -6.26 -2.98
C SER A 145 5.96 -7.64 -3.30
N PHE A 146 4.67 -7.73 -3.63
CA PHE A 146 4.04 -8.98 -4.07
C PHE A 146 4.76 -9.53 -5.33
N TYR A 147 4.97 -8.67 -6.33
CA TYR A 147 5.68 -9.05 -7.55
C TYR A 147 7.10 -9.54 -7.26
N LEU A 148 7.88 -8.81 -6.47
CA LEU A 148 9.24 -9.18 -6.11
C LEU A 148 9.31 -10.49 -5.32
N THR A 149 8.34 -10.74 -4.45
CA THR A 149 8.27 -11.96 -3.64
C THR A 149 7.99 -13.20 -4.49
N HIS A 150 7.04 -13.11 -5.43
CA HIS A 150 6.58 -14.27 -6.19
C HIS A 150 7.30 -14.47 -7.53
N TYR A 151 7.88 -13.39 -8.08
CA TYR A 151 8.44 -13.38 -9.44
C TYR A 151 9.88 -12.90 -9.52
N TRP A 152 10.64 -12.96 -8.41
CA TRP A 152 12.04 -12.51 -8.38
C TRP A 152 12.89 -13.17 -9.47
N ASN A 153 12.76 -14.48 -9.64
CA ASN A 153 13.56 -15.28 -10.58
C ASN A 153 13.00 -15.28 -12.01
N VAL A 154 11.80 -14.75 -12.20
CA VAL A 154 11.21 -14.64 -13.55
C VAL A 154 11.76 -13.39 -14.22
N GLY A 155 12.37 -13.55 -15.39
CA GLY A 155 12.99 -12.44 -16.12
C GLY A 155 12.04 -11.24 -16.32
N ILE A 156 12.64 -10.06 -16.50
CA ILE A 156 11.93 -8.85 -16.87
C ILE A 156 11.37 -9.04 -18.28
N GLY A 157 10.07 -9.03 -18.43
CA GLY A 157 9.39 -9.23 -19.71
C GLY A 157 8.56 -10.51 -19.70
N GLY A 158 7.28 -10.40 -19.89
CA GLY A 158 6.34 -11.50 -19.92
C GLY A 158 4.90 -11.01 -19.88
N ALA A 159 3.98 -11.94 -20.08
CA ALA A 159 2.56 -11.67 -19.93
C ALA A 159 2.22 -11.12 -18.54
N TYR A 160 1.15 -10.37 -18.45
CA TYR A 160 0.60 -9.93 -17.18
C TYR A 160 0.37 -11.12 -16.24
N ARG A 161 0.65 -10.92 -14.96
CA ARG A 161 0.41 -11.92 -13.92
C ARG A 161 -1.03 -11.78 -13.43
N GLU A 162 -1.83 -12.78 -13.68
CA GLU A 162 -3.27 -12.76 -13.34
C GLU A 162 -3.51 -12.61 -11.85
N ASP A 163 -2.73 -13.29 -11.01
CA ASP A 163 -2.82 -13.21 -9.56
C ASP A 163 -2.55 -11.80 -9.01
N MET A 164 -1.58 -11.07 -9.58
CA MET A 164 -1.34 -9.68 -9.24
C MET A 164 -2.46 -8.77 -9.76
N LEU A 165 -2.98 -9.02 -10.96
CA LEU A 165 -4.12 -8.28 -11.50
C LEU A 165 -5.36 -8.49 -10.62
N ASP A 166 -5.62 -9.71 -10.19
CA ASP A 166 -6.74 -10.03 -9.30
C ASP A 166 -6.58 -9.37 -7.94
N LEU A 167 -5.35 -9.35 -7.39
CA LEU A 167 -5.05 -8.62 -6.17
C LEU A 167 -5.40 -7.12 -6.32
N ILE A 168 -5.01 -6.51 -7.43
CA ILE A 168 -5.30 -5.10 -7.72
C ILE A 168 -6.81 -4.89 -7.91
N LYS A 169 -7.46 -5.72 -8.71
CA LYS A 169 -8.91 -5.65 -8.95
C LYS A 169 -9.71 -5.80 -7.65
N ASN A 170 -9.30 -6.70 -6.76
CA ASN A 170 -9.96 -6.89 -5.47
C ASN A 170 -9.78 -5.69 -4.53
N ASP A 171 -8.65 -4.99 -4.62
CA ASP A 171 -8.41 -3.77 -3.84
C ASP A 171 -9.16 -2.56 -4.41
N LEU A 172 -9.44 -2.54 -5.72
CA LEU A 172 -10.24 -1.50 -6.34
C LEU A 172 -11.72 -1.68 -5.96
N ARG A 173 -12.31 -0.60 -5.47
CA ARG A 173 -13.73 -0.61 -5.15
C ARG A 173 -14.55 -0.88 -6.41
N LYS A 174 -15.66 -1.60 -6.25
CA LYS A 174 -16.72 -1.61 -7.26
C LYS A 174 -17.24 -0.18 -7.38
N ILE A 175 -17.07 0.43 -8.53
CA ILE A 175 -17.57 1.77 -8.83
C ILE A 175 -19.09 1.66 -8.79
N PRO A 176 -19.82 2.46 -7.96
CA PRO A 176 -21.28 2.41 -7.97
C PRO A 176 -21.77 2.87 -9.34
N ASP A 177 -22.69 2.15 -9.91
CA ASP A 177 -23.39 2.55 -11.11
C ASP A 177 -24.39 3.68 -10.75
N PRO A 178 -24.27 4.89 -11.30
CA PRO A 178 -25.22 5.97 -11.02
C PRO A 178 -26.61 5.74 -11.63
N ASP A 179 -26.76 4.91 -12.66
CA ASP A 179 -28.00 4.75 -13.42
C ASP A 179 -28.62 3.34 -13.48
N GLY A 180 -28.06 2.40 -12.73
CA GLY A 180 -28.76 1.17 -12.28
C GLY A 180 -28.98 0.03 -13.26
N ASP A 181 -28.86 0.11 -14.58
CA ASP A 181 -29.22 -1.02 -15.45
C ASP A 181 -28.48 -1.18 -16.80
N LYS A 182 -27.67 -0.23 -17.21
CA LYS A 182 -26.97 -0.32 -18.51
C LYS A 182 -25.45 -0.32 -18.47
N GLU A 183 -24.85 -0.11 -17.34
CA GLU A 183 -23.44 0.23 -17.20
C GLU A 183 -22.55 -0.82 -16.54
N GLN A 184 -23.07 -1.97 -16.15
CA GLN A 184 -22.26 -3.01 -15.49
C GLN A 184 -21.06 -3.43 -16.37
N LEU A 185 -21.26 -3.51 -17.68
CA LEU A 185 -20.21 -3.86 -18.63
C LEU A 185 -19.17 -2.76 -18.78
N TYR A 186 -19.62 -1.50 -18.76
CA TYR A 186 -18.75 -0.31 -18.87
C TYR A 186 -17.91 -0.11 -17.59
N VAL A 187 -18.53 -0.30 -16.45
CA VAL A 187 -17.87 -0.20 -15.13
C VAL A 187 -16.79 -1.27 -14.96
N ASP A 188 -17.04 -2.49 -15.40
CA ASP A 188 -16.05 -3.58 -15.36
C ASP A 188 -14.88 -3.30 -16.32
N ASP A 189 -15.10 -2.68 -17.46
CA ASP A 189 -14.04 -2.30 -18.40
C ASP A 189 -13.16 -1.20 -17.80
N THR A 190 -13.75 -0.15 -17.22
CA THR A 190 -13.03 0.93 -16.52
C THR A 190 -12.17 0.41 -15.36
N ARG A 191 -12.75 -0.44 -14.53
CA ARG A 191 -12.05 -1.07 -13.41
C ARG A 191 -10.88 -1.93 -13.91
N THR A 192 -11.10 -2.66 -14.98
CA THR A 192 -10.09 -3.51 -15.60
C THR A 192 -8.95 -2.68 -16.18
N ARG A 193 -9.23 -1.62 -16.94
CA ARG A 193 -8.21 -0.70 -17.46
C ARG A 193 -7.41 -0.03 -16.35
N LEU A 194 -8.08 0.42 -15.29
CA LEU A 194 -7.43 1.00 -14.13
C LEU A 194 -6.51 -0.03 -13.42
N ALA A 195 -6.95 -1.28 -13.32
CA ALA A 195 -6.12 -2.34 -12.75
C ALA A 195 -4.86 -2.58 -13.57
N TYR A 196 -4.94 -2.60 -14.89
CA TYR A 196 -3.78 -2.68 -15.78
C TYR A 196 -2.84 -1.50 -15.61
N PHE A 197 -3.37 -0.29 -15.53
CA PHE A 197 -2.55 0.91 -15.33
C PHE A 197 -1.80 0.87 -14.00
N ILE A 198 -2.47 0.49 -12.91
CA ILE A 198 -1.83 0.31 -11.60
C ILE A 198 -0.81 -0.83 -11.64
N TYR A 199 -1.10 -1.89 -12.38
CA TYR A 199 -0.15 -2.99 -12.59
C TYR A 199 1.15 -2.50 -13.22
N GLU A 200 1.07 -1.74 -14.31
CA GLU A 200 2.25 -1.18 -15.00
C GLU A 200 3.09 -0.29 -14.08
N LEU A 201 2.43 0.54 -13.27
CA LEU A 201 3.12 1.37 -12.30
C LEU A 201 3.83 0.52 -11.24
N ALA A 202 3.15 -0.47 -10.69
CA ALA A 202 3.72 -1.36 -9.68
C ALA A 202 4.86 -2.23 -10.24
N TYR A 203 4.71 -2.71 -11.47
CA TYR A 203 5.73 -3.44 -12.21
C TYR A 203 6.99 -2.59 -12.43
N THR A 204 6.82 -1.33 -12.86
CA THR A 204 7.92 -0.37 -13.03
C THR A 204 8.66 -0.14 -11.71
N VAL A 205 7.93 0.03 -10.60
CA VAL A 205 8.54 0.14 -9.27
C VAL A 205 9.31 -1.13 -8.91
N ALA A 206 8.71 -2.31 -9.10
CA ALA A 206 9.34 -3.59 -8.79
C ALA A 206 10.63 -3.81 -9.59
N THR A 207 10.62 -3.51 -10.89
CA THR A 207 11.79 -3.68 -11.76
C THR A 207 12.93 -2.72 -11.41
N ASN A 208 12.60 -1.47 -11.04
CA ASN A 208 13.59 -0.49 -10.59
C ASN A 208 14.23 -0.91 -9.26
N VAL A 209 13.42 -1.37 -8.31
CA VAL A 209 13.91 -1.89 -7.02
C VAL A 209 14.79 -3.11 -7.23
N ARG A 210 14.32 -4.09 -8.03
CA ARG A 210 15.12 -5.29 -8.36
C ARG A 210 16.47 -4.92 -8.96
N SER A 211 16.47 -4.02 -9.94
CA SER A 211 17.71 -3.56 -10.59
C SER A 211 18.66 -2.87 -9.62
N SER A 212 18.13 -2.13 -8.66
CA SER A 212 18.91 -1.45 -7.61
C SER A 212 19.49 -2.46 -6.61
N LEU A 213 18.71 -3.44 -6.19
CA LEU A 213 19.16 -4.50 -5.28
C LEU A 213 20.24 -5.39 -5.92
N ILE A 214 20.07 -5.75 -7.18
CA ILE A 214 21.10 -6.51 -7.94
C ILE A 214 22.40 -5.71 -8.04
N ARG A 215 22.32 -4.40 -8.37
CA ARG A 215 23.51 -3.53 -8.42
C ARG A 215 24.21 -3.40 -7.07
N ALA A 216 23.45 -3.34 -5.99
CA ALA A 216 23.98 -3.29 -4.63
C ALA A 216 24.56 -4.63 -4.16
N LYS A 217 24.62 -5.67 -5.01
CA LYS A 217 25.09 -7.03 -4.68
C LYS A 217 24.41 -7.61 -3.43
N PHE A 218 23.16 -7.26 -3.21
CA PHE A 218 22.38 -8.00 -2.24
C PHE A 218 22.38 -9.47 -2.66
N PRO A 219 22.78 -10.39 -1.76
CA PRO A 219 22.70 -11.80 -2.07
C PRO A 219 21.27 -12.11 -2.51
N CYS A 220 21.13 -12.98 -3.52
CA CYS A 220 19.82 -13.47 -3.90
C CYS A 220 19.17 -14.01 -2.63
N VAL A 221 18.23 -13.26 -2.07
CA VAL A 221 17.38 -13.76 -1.00
C VAL A 221 16.46 -14.73 -1.74
N GLU A 222 16.67 -16.03 -1.54
CA GLU A 222 15.66 -17.01 -1.87
C GLU A 222 14.44 -16.62 -1.00
N LEU A 223 13.49 -16.02 -1.66
CA LEU A 223 12.21 -15.71 -1.06
C LEU A 223 11.42 -17.02 -1.08
N GLU A 224 11.44 -17.74 0.03
CA GLU A 224 10.51 -18.84 0.29
C GLU A 224 9.08 -18.31 0.49
#